data_8855745df99f26500513f845354a5cf3
#
_entry.id   8855745df99f26500513f845354a5cf3
#
_cell.length_a   1.000
_cell.length_b   1.000
_cell.length_c   1.000
_cell.angle_alpha   90.00
_cell.angle_beta   90.00
_cell.angle_gamma   90.00
#
_symmetry.space_group_name_H-M   'P 1'
#
loop_
_entity.id
_entity.type
_entity.pdbx_description
1 polymer ?
#
loop_
_entity_poly.entity_id
_entity_poly.type
_entity_poly.pdbx_seq_one_letter_code
_entity_poly.pdbx_strand_id
1 'polypeptide(L)' 'MNAVHISTARTMLNSGDPVDLSVWRSDGSILELRNVISLRYSFYGGWRNVKILASGECRRLRDCCIFRINGLDVFL' A
#
# COMPACT_ATOMS: atom_id res chain seq x y z
N MET A 1 2.73 -20.19 5.22
CA MET A 1 2.97 -19.00 4.41
C MET A 1 1.70 -18.18 4.35
N ASN A 2 1.78 -16.92 4.71
CA ASN A 2 0.62 -16.03 4.73
C ASN A 2 0.64 -15.14 3.50
N ALA A 3 -0.39 -15.25 2.69
CA ALA A 3 -0.54 -14.45 1.49
C ALA A 3 -1.99 -14.01 1.34
N VAL A 4 -2.21 -12.85 0.76
CA VAL A 4 -3.55 -12.32 0.51
C VAL A 4 -3.65 -11.86 -0.93
N HIS A 5 -4.84 -11.96 -1.49
CA HIS A 5 -5.13 -11.43 -2.82
C HIS A 5 -5.15 -9.90 -2.77
N ILE A 6 -4.83 -9.25 -3.89
CA ILE A 6 -4.81 -7.78 -3.98
C ILE A 6 -6.15 -7.16 -3.55
N SER A 7 -7.26 -7.83 -3.81
CA SER A 7 -8.58 -7.34 -3.40
C SER A 7 -8.70 -7.27 -1.87
N THR A 8 -8.14 -8.25 -1.16
CA THR A 8 -8.09 -8.23 0.31
C THR A 8 -7.20 -7.11 0.81
N ALA A 9 -6.05 -6.90 0.17
CA ALA A 9 -5.15 -5.81 0.53
C ALA A 9 -5.84 -4.45 0.35
N ARG A 10 -6.61 -4.27 -0.72
CA ARG A 10 -7.38 -3.05 -0.94
C ARG A 10 -8.42 -2.83 0.16
N THR A 11 -9.09 -3.89 0.59
CA THR A 11 -10.05 -3.82 1.69
C THR A 11 -9.36 -3.38 2.98
N MET A 12 -8.20 -3.94 3.28
CA MET A 12 -7.42 -3.56 4.46
C MET A 12 -7.01 -2.08 4.41
N LEU A 13 -6.59 -1.60 3.24
CA LEU A 13 -6.25 -0.18 3.05
C LEU A 13 -7.47 0.72 3.20
N ASN A 14 -8.60 0.31 2.64
CA ASN A 14 -9.82 1.11 2.67
C ASN A 14 -10.47 1.17 4.05
N SER A 15 -10.06 0.32 4.98
CA SER A 15 -10.56 0.34 6.35
C SER A 15 -10.17 1.61 7.12
N GLY A 16 -9.12 2.29 6.65
CA GLY A 16 -8.60 3.50 7.32
C GLY A 16 -7.63 3.23 8.46
N ASP A 17 -7.39 1.97 8.80
CA ASP A 17 -6.45 1.60 9.84
C ASP A 17 -5.00 1.72 9.35
N PRO A 18 -4.04 2.08 10.22
CA PRO A 18 -2.63 2.10 9.82
C PRO A 18 -2.13 0.71 9.44
N VAL A 19 -1.35 0.66 8.36
CA VAL A 19 -0.78 -0.59 7.84
C VAL A 19 0.69 -0.37 7.48
N ASP A 20 1.44 -1.46 7.41
CA ASP A 20 2.81 -1.47 6.89
C ASP A 20 2.77 -2.00 5.46
N LEU A 21 3.42 -1.30 4.54
CA LEU A 21 3.44 -1.65 3.13
C LEU A 21 4.86 -1.81 2.62
N SER A 22 5.04 -2.73 1.68
CA SER A 22 6.25 -2.80 0.84
C SER A 22 5.81 -2.71 -0.61
N VAL A 23 6.37 -1.76 -1.33
CA VAL A 23 5.97 -1.49 -2.71
C VAL A 23 7.18 -1.40 -3.61
N TRP A 24 6.99 -1.73 -4.89
CA TRP A 24 8.01 -1.55 -5.92
C TRP A 24 8.00 -0.11 -6.44
N ARG A 25 9.19 0.46 -6.57
CA ARG A 25 9.36 1.75 -7.24
C ARG A 25 9.55 1.53 -8.74
N SER A 26 9.38 2.60 -9.52
CA SER A 26 9.57 2.55 -10.97
C SER A 26 10.98 2.20 -11.39
N ASP A 27 11.98 2.47 -10.55
CA ASP A 27 13.38 2.14 -10.82
C ASP A 27 13.76 0.71 -10.42
N GLY A 28 12.78 -0.09 -9.93
CA GLY A 28 13.00 -1.45 -9.50
C GLY A 28 13.40 -1.61 -8.04
N SER A 29 13.59 -0.51 -7.32
CA SER A 29 13.92 -0.57 -5.90
C SER A 29 12.65 -0.81 -5.06
N ILE A 30 12.85 -1.16 -3.79
CA ILE A 30 11.77 -1.42 -2.85
C ILE A 30 11.64 -0.21 -1.92
N LEU A 31 10.40 0.27 -1.77
CA LEU A 31 10.05 1.30 -0.81
C LEU A 31 9.26 0.65 0.31
N GLU A 32 9.79 0.73 1.53
CA GLU A 32 9.09 0.25 2.72
C GLU A 32 8.43 1.42 3.42
N LEU A 33 7.12 1.30 3.64
CA LEU A 33 6.31 2.31 4.31
C LEU A 33 5.73 1.67 5.56
N ARG A 34 5.95 2.30 6.70
CA ARG A 34 5.48 1.79 7.97
C ARG A 34 4.47 2.75 8.57
N ASN A 35 3.41 2.17 9.16
CA ASN A 35 2.38 2.90 9.87
C ASN A 35 1.78 4.01 9.00
N VAL A 36 1.23 3.61 7.85
CA VAL A 36 0.62 4.52 6.88
C VAL A 36 -0.86 4.27 6.79
N ILE A 37 -1.60 5.33 6.44
CA ILE A 37 -3.04 5.24 6.18
C ILE A 37 -3.32 5.61 4.73
N SER A 38 -4.34 4.98 4.16
CA SER A 38 -4.81 5.32 2.82
C SER A 38 -5.71 6.55 2.89
N LEU A 39 -5.40 7.58 2.12
CA LEU A 39 -6.17 8.82 2.11
C LEU A 39 -7.19 8.85 0.98
N ARG A 40 -6.76 8.53 -0.23
CA ARG A 40 -7.60 8.64 -1.40
C ARG A 40 -7.19 7.62 -2.45
N TYR A 41 -8.18 7.05 -3.10
CA TYR A 41 -7.97 6.08 -4.16
C TYR A 41 -8.62 6.58 -5.46
N SER A 42 -7.84 6.60 -6.56
CA SER A 42 -8.36 6.90 -7.88
C SER A 42 -8.63 5.61 -8.63
N PHE A 43 -9.89 5.28 -8.79
CA PHE A 43 -10.31 4.06 -9.46
C PHE A 43 -9.81 3.99 -10.91
N TYR A 44 -9.90 5.12 -11.62
CA TYR A 44 -9.53 5.15 -13.04
C TYR A 44 -8.03 5.04 -13.26
N GLY A 45 -7.23 5.68 -12.41
CA GLY A 45 -5.78 5.69 -12.55
C GLY A 45 -5.08 4.54 -11.83
N GLY A 46 -5.78 3.84 -10.94
CA GLY A 46 -5.15 2.84 -10.09
C GLY A 46 -4.18 3.42 -9.08
N TRP A 47 -4.27 4.72 -8.82
CA TRP A 47 -3.39 5.43 -7.89
C TRP A 47 -4.02 5.52 -6.51
N ARG A 48 -3.16 5.47 -5.51
CA ARG A 48 -3.56 5.62 -4.12
C ARG A 48 -2.60 6.58 -3.43
N ASN A 49 -3.16 7.52 -2.66
CA ASN A 49 -2.36 8.37 -1.79
C ASN A 49 -2.36 7.77 -0.39
N VAL A 50 -1.18 7.69 0.21
CA VAL A 50 -1.02 7.23 1.58
C VAL A 50 -0.27 8.28 2.38
N LYS A 51 -0.57 8.36 3.69
CA LYS A 51 0.10 9.28 4.60
C LYS A 51 0.93 8.47 5.60
N ILE A 52 2.21 8.79 5.69
CA ILE A 52 3.11 8.21 6.69
C ILE A 52 2.88 8.97 7.99
N LEU A 53 2.32 8.29 8.99
CA LEU A 53 1.91 8.96 10.23
C LEU A 53 3.08 9.53 11.01
N ALA A 54 4.23 8.86 10.98
CA ALA A 54 5.41 9.29 11.74
C ALA A 54 5.98 10.62 11.24
N SER A 55 5.97 10.86 9.92
CA SER A 55 6.57 12.08 9.33
C SER A 55 5.53 13.05 8.80
N GLY A 56 4.28 12.62 8.63
CA GLY A 56 3.23 13.42 8.01
C GLY A 56 3.35 13.53 6.49
N GLU A 57 4.32 12.84 5.88
CA GLU A 57 4.50 12.85 4.44
C GLU A 57 3.41 12.05 3.74
N CYS A 58 3.03 12.53 2.54
CA CYS A 58 2.11 11.82 1.67
C CYS A 58 2.86 11.23 0.50
N ARG A 59 2.50 10.02 0.10
CA ARG A 59 3.08 9.32 -1.03
C ARG A 59 1.98 8.85 -1.96
N ARG A 60 2.24 8.93 -3.25
CA ARG A 60 1.36 8.35 -4.27
C ARG A 60 1.96 7.04 -4.76
N LEU A 61 1.14 6.00 -4.78
CA LEU A 61 1.58 4.70 -5.25
C LEU A 61 0.46 4.00 -6.03
N ARG A 62 0.83 2.97 -6.77
CA ARG A 62 -0.13 2.14 -7.48
C ARG A 62 -0.39 0.88 -6.68
N ASP A 63 -1.64 0.46 -6.60
CA ASP A 63 -2.02 -0.74 -5.86
C ASP A 63 -1.30 -1.99 -6.40
N CYS A 64 -1.12 -2.07 -7.72
CA CYS A 64 -0.45 -3.23 -8.33
C CYS A 64 1.04 -3.33 -7.98
N CYS A 65 1.64 -2.28 -7.43
CA CYS A 65 3.02 -2.30 -6.99
C CYS A 65 3.18 -2.77 -5.54
N ILE A 66 2.09 -2.88 -4.80
CA ILE A 66 2.11 -3.38 -3.42
C ILE A 66 2.32 -4.89 -3.46
N PHE A 67 3.42 -5.37 -2.86
CA PHE A 67 3.69 -6.80 -2.82
C PHE A 67 3.69 -7.37 -1.40
N ARG A 68 3.57 -6.52 -0.39
CA ARG A 68 3.46 -6.97 1.01
C ARG A 68 2.66 -5.96 1.81
N ILE A 69 1.77 -6.45 2.67
CA ILE A 69 0.98 -5.64 3.58
C ILE A 69 0.93 -6.33 4.95
N ASN A 70 1.32 -5.61 6.01
CA ASN A 70 1.35 -6.13 7.38
C ASN A 70 2.10 -7.47 7.51
N GLY A 71 3.17 -7.65 6.72
CA GLY A 71 3.94 -8.88 6.72
C GLY A 71 3.32 -10.00 5.87
N LEU A 72 2.19 -9.75 5.23
CA LEU A 72 1.52 -10.71 4.35
C LEU A 72 1.92 -10.44 2.90
N ASP A 73 2.29 -11.48 2.16
CA ASP A 73 2.57 -11.33 0.74
C ASP A 73 1.27 -11.06 -0.02
N VAL A 74 1.35 -10.18 -1.02
CA VAL A 74 0.20 -9.80 -1.85
C VAL A 74 0.37 -10.40 -3.24
N PHE A 75 -0.67 -11.07 -3.75
CA PHE A 75 -0.68 -11.60 -5.10
C PHE A 75 -1.85 -11.03 -5.92
N LEU A 76 -1.67 -10.99 -7.21
CA LEU A 76 -2.66 -10.45 -8.16
C LEU A 76 -3.65 -11.50 -8.70
#